data_c4b9170fa973fb21613dbe95ceb3a840
#
_entry.id   c4b9170fa973fb21613dbe95ceb3a840
#
_cell.length_a   1.000
_cell.length_b   1.000
_cell.length_c   1.000
_cell.angle_alpha   90.00
_cell.angle_beta   90.00
_cell.angle_gamma   90.00
#
_symmetry.space_group_name_H-M   'P 1'
#
loop_
_entity.id
_entity.type
_entity.pdbx_description
1 polymer ?
#
loop_
_entity_poly.entity_id
_entity_poly.type
_entity_poly.pdbx_seq_one_letter_code
_entity_poly.pdbx_strand_id
1 'polypeptide(L)'
;SGKGKYIYLIPNFQNPTGISMPLERRKEIYAIASKYDLFIYEDDPYGEIRFAGEHVPTFKSFDTENRVLYAGSYSKTLSAGLRVGFLLGPEDVIGTIQALKNNTAGQMPLVTQKVVAHVLDHIDYDAHLENVRKVYKSKCDAMMRVFKEKGSSKVHLTQPTGGMFAWMTMPDTVDCDEFFEACMNKNVGIIKCCLLYTSDAAD
;
A
#
# COMPACT_ATOMS: atom_id res chain seq x y z
N SER A 1 23.52 -15.73 -12.80
CA SER A 1 22.10 -15.38 -12.92
C SER A 1 21.37 -15.90 -11.70
N GLY A 2 21.08 -15.02 -10.75
CA GLY A 2 20.31 -15.37 -9.56
C GLY A 2 18.87 -15.67 -9.94
N LYS A 3 18.38 -16.85 -9.59
CA LYS A 3 16.93 -17.12 -9.62
C LYS A 3 16.26 -16.20 -8.60
N GLY A 4 15.19 -15.52 -8.99
CA GLY A 4 14.36 -14.76 -8.05
C GLY A 4 13.96 -15.61 -6.87
N LYS A 5 13.91 -15.02 -5.67
CA LYS A 5 13.58 -15.73 -4.42
C LYS A 5 12.20 -15.35 -3.90
N TYR A 6 11.73 -14.17 -4.23
CA TYR A 6 10.43 -13.66 -3.79
C TYR A 6 9.83 -12.69 -4.79
N ILE A 7 8.52 -12.49 -4.68
CA ILE A 7 7.73 -11.48 -5.40
C ILE A 7 7.24 -10.48 -4.35
N TYR A 8 7.60 -9.20 -4.50
CA TYR A 8 7.08 -8.11 -3.67
C TYR A 8 5.84 -7.49 -4.31
N LEU A 9 4.76 -7.35 -3.57
CA LEU A 9 3.49 -6.83 -4.06
C LEU A 9 2.82 -5.92 -3.03
N ILE A 10 2.18 -4.85 -3.52
CA ILE A 10 1.20 -4.06 -2.77
C ILE A 10 -0.16 -4.30 -3.44
N PRO A 11 -0.91 -5.33 -3.02
CA PRO A 11 -2.10 -5.77 -3.77
C PRO A 11 -3.34 -4.90 -3.55
N ASN A 12 -3.38 -4.09 -2.48
CA ASN A 12 -4.48 -3.19 -2.18
C ASN A 12 -4.03 -1.73 -2.31
N PHE A 13 -4.75 -0.96 -3.15
CA PHE A 13 -4.54 0.50 -3.29
C PHE A 13 -3.07 0.89 -3.45
N GLN A 14 -2.42 0.20 -4.38
CA GLN A 14 -0.98 0.22 -4.61
C GLN A 14 -0.42 1.64 -4.66
N ASN A 15 0.69 1.85 -3.99
CA ASN A 15 1.47 3.09 -4.07
C ASN A 15 2.43 2.99 -5.27
N PRO A 16 2.29 3.85 -6.30
CA PRO A 16 1.52 5.10 -6.33
C PRO A 16 0.17 5.04 -7.09
N THR A 17 -0.19 3.93 -7.69
CA THR A 17 -1.28 3.87 -8.69
C THR A 17 -2.69 3.92 -8.11
N GLY A 18 -2.86 3.62 -6.82
CA GLY A 18 -4.16 3.50 -6.17
C GLY A 18 -4.98 2.27 -6.61
N ILE A 19 -4.41 1.40 -7.45
CA ILE A 19 -5.10 0.22 -8.01
C ILE A 19 -5.08 -0.93 -6.99
N SER A 20 -6.20 -1.65 -6.90
CA SER A 20 -6.28 -2.92 -6.19
C SER A 20 -6.28 -4.10 -7.16
N MET A 21 -5.48 -5.11 -6.84
CA MET A 21 -5.37 -6.33 -7.64
C MET A 21 -6.61 -7.21 -7.42
N PRO A 22 -7.31 -7.63 -8.50
CA PRO A 22 -8.46 -8.53 -8.40
C PRO A 22 -8.07 -9.91 -7.84
N LEU A 23 -9.03 -10.60 -7.22
CA LEU A 23 -8.79 -11.92 -6.61
C LEU A 23 -8.23 -12.93 -7.61
N GLU A 24 -8.76 -12.98 -8.82
CA GLU A 24 -8.30 -13.95 -9.82
C GLU A 24 -6.82 -13.72 -10.17
N ARG A 25 -6.40 -12.46 -10.28
CA ARG A 25 -4.98 -12.15 -10.51
C ARG A 25 -4.10 -12.53 -9.33
N ARG A 26 -4.61 -12.42 -8.09
CA ARG A 26 -3.87 -12.91 -6.90
C ARG A 26 -3.68 -14.41 -6.96
N LYS A 27 -4.73 -15.18 -7.31
CA LYS A 27 -4.64 -16.64 -7.46
C LYS A 27 -3.67 -17.06 -8.55
N GLU A 28 -3.67 -16.38 -9.70
CA GLU A 28 -2.69 -16.63 -10.77
C GLU A 28 -1.25 -16.42 -10.30
N ILE A 29 -0.98 -15.32 -9.62
CA ILE A 29 0.35 -15.02 -9.10
C ILE A 29 0.76 -16.05 -8.04
N TYR A 30 -0.17 -16.45 -7.15
CA TYR A 30 0.10 -17.49 -6.16
C TYR A 30 0.48 -18.82 -6.83
N ALA A 31 -0.26 -19.22 -7.86
CA ALA A 31 0.06 -20.45 -8.63
C ALA A 31 1.44 -20.37 -9.31
N ILE A 32 1.82 -19.19 -9.82
CA ILE A 32 3.16 -18.96 -10.38
C ILE A 32 4.21 -19.06 -9.27
N ALA A 33 3.99 -18.44 -8.11
CA ALA A 33 4.90 -18.51 -6.98
C ALA A 33 5.09 -19.96 -6.50
N SER A 34 4.00 -20.74 -6.41
CA SER A 34 4.05 -22.17 -6.11
C SER A 34 4.89 -22.95 -7.15
N LYS A 35 4.60 -22.75 -8.43
CA LYS A 35 5.29 -23.44 -9.53
C LYS A 35 6.81 -23.21 -9.56
N TYR A 36 7.26 -21.99 -9.21
CA TYR A 36 8.67 -21.60 -9.28
C TYR A 36 9.35 -21.56 -7.90
N ASP A 37 8.68 -22.05 -6.87
CA ASP A 37 9.16 -22.07 -5.49
C ASP A 37 9.63 -20.68 -5.00
N LEU A 38 8.75 -19.68 -5.17
CA LEU A 38 8.98 -18.30 -4.76
C LEU A 38 8.17 -17.97 -3.51
N PHE A 39 8.70 -17.11 -2.65
CA PHE A 39 7.94 -16.45 -1.60
C PHE A 39 7.16 -15.26 -2.15
N ILE A 40 6.02 -14.94 -1.55
CA ILE A 40 5.29 -13.69 -1.80
C ILE A 40 5.45 -12.80 -0.56
N TYR A 41 5.99 -11.60 -0.77
CA TYR A 41 5.95 -10.54 0.24
C TYR A 41 4.76 -9.63 -0.08
N GLU A 42 3.68 -9.82 0.68
CA GLU A 42 2.44 -9.05 0.56
C GLU A 42 2.50 -7.85 1.50
N ASP A 43 2.74 -6.66 0.97
CA ASP A 43 2.76 -5.41 1.71
C ASP A 43 1.39 -4.74 1.63
N ASP A 44 0.68 -4.67 2.75
CA ASP A 44 -0.72 -4.20 2.79
C ASP A 44 -0.97 -3.08 3.81
N PRO A 45 -0.34 -1.91 3.62
CA PRO A 45 -0.54 -0.78 4.52
C PRO A 45 -1.87 -0.04 4.29
N TYR A 46 -2.62 -0.36 3.23
CA TYR A 46 -3.79 0.40 2.80
C TYR A 46 -5.09 -0.41 2.77
N GLY A 47 -5.05 -1.73 2.90
CA GLY A 47 -6.19 -2.63 2.71
C GLY A 47 -7.40 -2.28 3.56
N GLU A 48 -7.18 -1.84 4.79
CA GLU A 48 -8.21 -1.40 5.71
C GLU A 48 -8.90 -0.08 5.32
N ILE A 49 -8.29 0.71 4.43
CA ILE A 49 -8.83 2.01 3.99
C ILE A 49 -9.66 1.84 2.71
N ARG A 50 -10.47 0.80 2.64
CA ARG A 50 -11.43 0.58 1.56
C ARG A 50 -12.73 1.32 1.88
N PHE A 51 -13.16 2.23 1.02
CA PHE A 51 -14.38 3.01 1.19
C PHE A 51 -15.43 2.77 0.08
N ALA A 52 -15.11 1.91 -0.90
CA ALA A 52 -16.06 1.46 -1.92
C ALA A 52 -15.67 0.07 -2.45
N GLY A 53 -16.65 -0.66 -2.99
CA GLY A 53 -16.49 -2.02 -3.48
C GLY A 53 -16.37 -3.05 -2.36
N GLU A 54 -16.15 -4.31 -2.72
CA GLU A 54 -16.05 -5.44 -1.80
C GLU A 54 -14.60 -5.68 -1.36
N HIS A 55 -14.46 -6.30 -0.17
CA HIS A 55 -13.16 -6.75 0.31
C HIS A 55 -12.59 -7.83 -0.62
N VAL A 56 -11.31 -7.69 -0.96
CA VAL A 56 -10.59 -8.70 -1.75
C VAL A 56 -9.68 -9.49 -0.82
N PRO A 57 -9.83 -10.82 -0.72
CA PRO A 57 -9.00 -11.67 0.12
C PRO A 57 -7.50 -11.45 -0.13
N THR A 58 -6.71 -11.36 0.94
CA THR A 58 -5.25 -11.23 0.87
C THR A 58 -4.61 -12.52 0.37
N PHE A 59 -3.39 -12.48 -0.17
CA PHE A 59 -2.64 -13.69 -0.50
C PHE A 59 -2.48 -14.58 0.74
N LYS A 60 -2.21 -13.96 1.90
CA LYS A 60 -2.08 -14.69 3.16
C LYS A 60 -3.33 -15.44 3.55
N SER A 61 -4.52 -14.95 3.23
CA SER A 61 -5.79 -15.59 3.61
C SER A 61 -6.04 -16.93 2.92
N PHE A 62 -5.42 -17.19 1.76
CA PHE A 62 -5.53 -18.47 1.03
C PHE A 62 -4.18 -19.18 0.86
N ASP A 63 -3.18 -18.78 1.63
CA ASP A 63 -1.86 -19.39 1.65
C ASP A 63 -1.90 -20.78 2.31
N THR A 64 -1.87 -21.84 1.53
CA THR A 64 -1.86 -23.23 2.00
C THR A 64 -0.46 -23.85 2.05
N GLU A 65 0.55 -23.16 1.52
CA GLU A 65 1.91 -23.67 1.36
C GLU A 65 2.95 -22.94 2.23
N ASN A 66 2.51 -22.05 3.14
CA ASN A 66 3.38 -21.24 3.98
C ASN A 66 4.42 -20.44 3.19
N ARG A 67 4.04 -19.86 2.04
CA ARG A 67 4.92 -19.07 1.17
C ARG A 67 4.62 -17.57 1.16
N VAL A 68 3.63 -17.11 1.94
CA VAL A 68 3.27 -15.69 2.02
C VAL A 68 3.75 -15.07 3.32
N LEU A 69 4.56 -14.03 3.22
CA LEU A 69 4.89 -13.09 4.28
C LEU A 69 4.03 -11.84 4.13
N TYR A 70 3.06 -11.66 5.02
CA TYR A 70 2.16 -10.52 5.03
C TYR A 70 2.68 -9.44 5.96
N ALA A 71 2.77 -8.21 5.47
CA ALA A 71 3.15 -7.02 6.23
C ALA A 71 1.97 -6.06 6.38
N GLY A 72 1.60 -5.77 7.62
CA GLY A 72 0.60 -4.76 7.95
C GLY A 72 1.19 -3.59 8.72
N SER A 73 0.48 -2.46 8.71
CA SER A 73 0.95 -1.24 9.37
C SER A 73 -0.19 -0.43 9.98
N TYR A 74 -0.01 0.06 11.19
CA TYR A 74 -0.92 1.00 11.83
C TYR A 74 -0.65 2.47 11.48
N SER A 75 0.37 2.73 10.65
CA SER A 75 0.74 4.10 10.26
C SER A 75 -0.34 4.84 9.48
N LYS A 76 -1.23 4.12 8.79
CA LYS A 76 -2.27 4.70 7.94
C LYS A 76 -3.66 4.61 8.58
N THR A 77 -3.84 3.69 9.52
CA THR A 77 -5.12 3.44 10.20
C THR A 77 -5.20 4.09 11.57
N LEU A 78 -4.08 4.25 12.29
CA LEU A 78 -4.02 4.94 13.58
C LEU A 78 -3.20 6.25 13.48
N SER A 79 -1.88 6.13 13.40
CA SER A 79 -1.01 7.31 13.30
C SER A 79 0.34 6.96 12.69
N ALA A 80 0.77 7.77 11.74
CA ALA A 80 2.09 7.64 11.11
C ALA A 80 3.25 7.83 12.10
N GLY A 81 3.05 8.63 13.17
CA GLY A 81 4.06 8.89 14.20
C GLY A 81 4.33 7.72 15.12
N LEU A 82 3.42 6.74 15.23
CA LEU A 82 3.62 5.56 16.10
C LEU A 82 4.67 4.59 15.56
N ARG A 83 4.86 4.52 14.25
CA ARG A 83 5.85 3.66 13.57
C ARG A 83 5.72 2.18 13.93
N VAL A 84 4.50 1.68 14.13
CA VAL A 84 4.20 0.29 14.46
C VAL A 84 3.62 -0.42 13.24
N GLY A 85 4.18 -1.57 12.93
CA GLY A 85 3.71 -2.54 11.94
C GLY A 85 3.92 -3.96 12.44
N PHE A 86 3.46 -4.93 11.69
CA PHE A 86 3.58 -6.33 12.02
C PHE A 86 3.81 -7.20 10.78
N LEU A 87 4.36 -8.38 11.00
CA LEU A 87 4.56 -9.41 9.99
C LEU A 87 3.84 -10.69 10.40
N LEU A 88 3.19 -11.35 9.45
CA LEU A 88 2.60 -12.68 9.58
C LEU A 88 3.19 -13.58 8.50
N GLY A 89 3.77 -14.69 8.88
CA GLY A 89 4.42 -15.57 7.92
C GLY A 89 4.87 -16.89 8.52
N PRO A 90 5.62 -17.70 7.76
CA PRO A 90 6.22 -18.95 8.25
C PRO A 90 7.09 -18.70 9.48
N GLU A 91 7.03 -19.60 10.45
CA GLU A 91 7.72 -19.45 11.74
C GLU A 91 9.24 -19.32 11.59
N ASP A 92 9.84 -20.11 10.73
CA ASP A 92 11.29 -20.09 10.43
C ASP A 92 11.72 -18.75 9.79
N VAL A 93 10.91 -18.20 8.90
CA VAL A 93 11.16 -16.88 8.27
C VAL A 93 11.04 -15.78 9.32
N ILE A 94 9.97 -15.78 10.12
CA ILE A 94 9.75 -14.78 11.18
C ILE A 94 10.87 -14.88 12.23
N GLY A 95 11.28 -16.08 12.63
CA GLY A 95 12.38 -16.30 13.57
C GLY A 95 13.71 -15.73 13.04
N THR A 96 14.00 -15.93 11.77
CA THR A 96 15.18 -15.38 11.11
C THR A 96 15.14 -13.84 11.08
N ILE A 97 13.99 -13.25 10.69
CA ILE A 97 13.80 -11.79 10.67
C ILE A 97 13.99 -11.22 12.09
N GLN A 98 13.44 -11.88 13.11
CA GLN A 98 13.58 -11.45 14.51
C GLN A 98 15.04 -11.47 14.97
N ALA A 99 15.78 -12.52 14.63
CA ALA A 99 17.21 -12.63 14.95
C ALA A 99 18.02 -11.52 14.26
N LEU A 100 17.77 -11.26 12.97
CA LEU A 100 18.40 -10.17 12.23
C LEU A 100 18.07 -8.80 12.84
N LYS A 101 16.80 -8.57 13.17
CA LYS A 101 16.35 -7.32 13.79
C LYS A 101 17.04 -7.07 15.13
N ASN A 102 17.16 -8.09 15.99
CA ASN A 102 17.85 -7.97 17.28
C ASN A 102 19.31 -7.57 17.12
N ASN A 103 19.97 -8.04 16.07
CA ASN A 103 21.39 -7.79 15.81
C ASN A 103 21.66 -6.48 15.02
N THR A 104 20.64 -5.86 14.42
CA THR A 104 20.82 -4.69 13.55
C THR A 104 20.11 -3.45 14.08
N ALA A 105 18.78 -3.45 14.06
CA ALA A 105 17.94 -2.29 14.38
C ALA A 105 17.49 -2.24 15.86
N GLY A 106 17.72 -3.31 16.62
CA GLY A 106 17.20 -3.43 17.97
C GLY A 106 15.68 -3.53 18.05
N GLN A 107 15.14 -3.30 19.23
CA GLN A 107 13.69 -3.33 19.45
C GLN A 107 13.04 -1.99 19.11
N MET A 108 11.83 -2.05 18.56
CA MET A 108 11.00 -0.84 18.47
C MET A 108 10.67 -0.31 19.86
N PRO A 109 10.46 1.01 20.02
CA PRO A 109 10.09 1.58 21.32
C PRO A 109 8.88 0.85 21.91
N LEU A 110 9.04 0.28 23.11
CA LEU A 110 7.99 -0.49 23.79
C LEU A 110 6.75 0.36 24.08
N VAL A 111 6.95 1.66 24.30
CA VAL A 111 5.85 2.59 24.60
C VAL A 111 4.87 2.65 23.43
N THR A 112 5.35 2.82 22.19
CA THR A 112 4.48 2.90 21.01
C THR A 112 3.75 1.58 20.75
N GLN A 113 4.42 0.45 20.97
CA GLN A 113 3.79 -0.88 20.87
C GLN A 113 2.66 -1.04 21.91
N LYS A 114 2.90 -0.64 23.18
CA LYS A 114 1.89 -0.68 24.24
C LYS A 114 0.72 0.26 23.96
N VAL A 115 0.98 1.44 23.39
CA VAL A 115 -0.09 2.37 22.97
C VAL A 115 -0.97 1.72 21.92
N VAL A 116 -0.39 1.12 20.88
CA VAL A 116 -1.18 0.42 19.85
C VAL A 116 -1.97 -0.73 20.44
N ALA A 117 -1.34 -1.59 21.26
CA ALA A 117 -2.03 -2.70 21.91
C ALA A 117 -3.20 -2.20 22.77
N HIS A 118 -2.99 -1.16 23.59
CA HIS A 118 -4.03 -0.57 24.41
C HIS A 118 -5.21 -0.03 23.58
N VAL A 119 -4.91 0.62 22.45
CA VAL A 119 -5.96 1.11 21.53
C VAL A 119 -6.77 -0.06 20.97
N LEU A 120 -6.11 -1.12 20.51
CA LEU A 120 -6.78 -2.29 19.94
C LEU A 120 -7.65 -3.04 20.98
N ASP A 121 -7.23 -3.04 22.25
CA ASP A 121 -7.95 -3.73 23.34
C ASP A 121 -9.14 -2.93 23.92
N HIS A 122 -9.13 -1.59 23.80
CA HIS A 122 -10.07 -0.74 24.55
C HIS A 122 -10.91 0.19 23.67
N ILE A 123 -10.64 0.28 22.39
CA ILE A 123 -11.39 1.11 21.43
C ILE A 123 -12.10 0.19 20.44
N ASP A 124 -13.32 0.55 20.07
CA ASP A 124 -13.99 -0.06 18.92
C ASP A 124 -13.23 0.34 17.65
N TYR A 125 -12.27 -0.53 17.27
CA TYR A 125 -11.38 -0.30 16.15
C TYR A 125 -12.13 -0.29 14.82
N ASP A 126 -13.20 -1.07 14.68
CA ASP A 126 -14.01 -1.10 13.47
C ASP A 126 -14.77 0.21 13.29
N ALA A 127 -15.36 0.75 14.36
CA ALA A 127 -15.99 2.07 14.32
C ALA A 127 -14.97 3.19 14.02
N HIS A 128 -13.74 3.08 14.53
CA HIS A 128 -12.66 4.00 14.18
C HIS A 128 -12.32 3.91 12.68
N LEU A 129 -12.14 2.72 12.13
CA LEU A 129 -11.86 2.50 10.70
C LEU A 129 -12.97 3.07 9.81
N GLU A 130 -14.24 2.90 10.20
CA GLU A 130 -15.36 3.50 9.48
C GLU A 130 -15.26 5.03 9.40
N ASN A 131 -14.85 5.68 10.48
CA ASN A 131 -14.62 7.12 10.48
C ASN A 131 -13.45 7.52 9.58
N VAL A 132 -12.35 6.76 9.62
CA VAL A 132 -11.19 6.95 8.73
C VAL A 132 -11.62 6.82 7.28
N ARG A 133 -12.36 5.77 6.93
CA ARG A 133 -12.89 5.52 5.57
C ARG A 133 -13.77 6.67 5.08
N LYS A 134 -14.68 7.19 5.92
CA LYS A 134 -15.54 8.34 5.61
C LYS A 134 -14.73 9.59 5.28
N VAL A 135 -13.68 9.88 6.06
CA VAL A 135 -12.80 11.04 5.83
C VAL A 135 -12.06 10.90 4.50
N TYR A 136 -11.44 9.74 4.22
CA TYR A 136 -10.72 9.53 2.97
C TYR A 136 -11.66 9.54 1.77
N LYS A 137 -12.83 8.92 1.89
CA LYS A 137 -13.87 8.96 0.85
C LYS A 137 -14.27 10.39 0.52
N SER A 138 -14.57 11.22 1.51
CA SER A 138 -14.99 12.61 1.28
C SER A 138 -13.92 13.43 0.55
N LYS A 139 -12.65 13.22 0.89
CA LYS A 139 -11.52 13.87 0.20
C LYS A 139 -11.37 13.38 -1.23
N CYS A 140 -11.48 12.07 -1.45
CA CYS A 140 -11.45 11.48 -2.79
C CYS A 140 -12.60 12.02 -3.64
N ASP A 141 -13.83 12.00 -3.13
CA ASP A 141 -15.01 12.50 -3.85
C ASP A 141 -14.87 13.98 -4.20
N ALA A 142 -14.32 14.80 -3.30
CA ALA A 142 -14.07 16.22 -3.57
C ALA A 142 -13.04 16.41 -4.70
N MET A 143 -11.93 15.66 -4.67
CA MET A 143 -10.92 15.70 -5.72
C MET A 143 -11.48 15.25 -7.06
N MET A 144 -12.22 14.13 -7.11
CA MET A 144 -12.80 13.59 -8.33
C MET A 144 -13.86 14.54 -8.92
N ARG A 145 -14.66 15.19 -8.07
CA ARG A 145 -15.62 16.19 -8.52
C ARG A 145 -14.93 17.38 -9.18
N VAL A 146 -13.93 17.96 -8.54
CA VAL A 146 -13.18 19.09 -9.12
C VAL A 146 -12.48 18.69 -10.40
N PHE A 147 -11.90 17.50 -10.45
CA PHE A 147 -11.29 17.00 -11.68
C PHE A 147 -12.29 16.83 -12.81
N LYS A 148 -13.49 16.31 -12.53
CA LYS A 148 -14.57 16.17 -13.51
C LYS A 148 -15.07 17.52 -14.04
N GLU A 149 -15.13 18.53 -13.17
CA GLU A 149 -15.62 19.89 -13.53
C GLU A 149 -14.58 20.73 -14.28
N LYS A 150 -13.29 20.57 -13.93
CA LYS A 150 -12.21 21.49 -14.36
C LYS A 150 -11.03 20.78 -15.01
N GLY A 151 -10.98 19.45 -14.96
CA GLY A 151 -9.89 18.69 -15.53
C GLY A 151 -9.92 18.69 -17.06
N SER A 152 -8.75 18.50 -17.66
CA SER A 152 -8.63 18.34 -19.11
C SER A 152 -9.08 16.94 -19.53
N SER A 153 -9.84 16.84 -20.63
CA SER A 153 -10.21 15.56 -21.24
C SER A 153 -9.00 14.74 -21.76
N LYS A 154 -7.83 15.38 -21.88
CA LYS A 154 -6.58 14.74 -22.28
C LYS A 154 -5.85 14.07 -21.11
N VAL A 155 -6.29 14.29 -19.88
CA VAL A 155 -5.69 13.74 -18.67
C VAL A 155 -6.60 12.66 -18.11
N HIS A 156 -6.04 11.51 -17.80
CA HIS A 156 -6.77 10.43 -17.14
C HIS A 156 -6.39 10.37 -15.65
N LEU A 157 -7.41 10.39 -14.79
CA LEU A 157 -7.25 10.20 -13.35
C LEU A 157 -7.90 8.88 -12.93
N THR A 158 -7.16 8.00 -12.23
CA THR A 158 -7.75 6.78 -11.68
C THR A 158 -8.85 7.15 -10.67
N GLN A 159 -9.88 6.31 -10.58
CA GLN A 159 -10.95 6.47 -9.58
C GLN A 159 -10.72 5.46 -8.43
N PRO A 160 -10.08 5.88 -7.33
CA PRO A 160 -9.79 4.98 -6.22
C PRO A 160 -11.06 4.52 -5.50
N THR A 161 -11.06 3.27 -5.07
CA THR A 161 -12.10 2.69 -4.19
C THR A 161 -11.63 2.56 -2.75
N GLY A 162 -10.43 3.07 -2.45
CA GLY A 162 -9.78 3.04 -1.14
C GLY A 162 -8.37 3.59 -1.21
N GLY A 163 -7.63 3.46 -0.11
CA GLY A 163 -6.26 3.93 0.00
C GLY A 163 -6.13 5.45 0.05
N MET A 164 -4.97 5.93 -0.38
CA MET A 164 -4.57 7.33 -0.24
C MET A 164 -4.08 7.96 -1.54
N PHE A 165 -4.09 7.21 -2.65
CA PHE A 165 -3.47 7.62 -3.92
C PHE A 165 -4.49 7.65 -5.05
N ALA A 166 -4.33 8.63 -5.94
CA ALA A 166 -4.93 8.65 -7.25
C ALA A 166 -3.80 8.88 -8.26
N TRP A 167 -3.80 8.12 -9.33
CA TRP A 167 -2.80 8.20 -10.38
C TRP A 167 -3.30 9.04 -11.54
N MET A 168 -2.49 10.01 -11.95
CA MET A 168 -2.80 10.88 -13.06
C MET A 168 -1.88 10.54 -14.25
N THR A 169 -2.47 10.16 -15.36
CA THR A 169 -1.75 9.92 -16.62
C THR A 169 -1.89 11.16 -17.51
N MET A 170 -0.75 11.72 -17.86
CA MET A 170 -0.64 12.90 -18.72
C MET A 170 -0.39 12.48 -20.18
N PRO A 171 -0.75 13.32 -21.17
CA PRO A 171 -0.30 13.14 -22.56
C PRO A 171 1.23 13.21 -22.66
N ASP A 172 1.82 12.46 -23.60
CA ASP A 172 3.28 12.43 -23.83
C ASP A 172 3.87 13.81 -24.21
N THR A 173 3.01 14.76 -24.62
CA THR A 173 3.42 16.13 -24.96
C THR A 173 3.61 17.03 -23.74
N VAL A 174 3.28 16.55 -22.54
CA VAL A 174 3.43 17.33 -21.30
C VAL A 174 4.74 16.96 -20.62
N ASP A 175 5.60 17.95 -20.45
CA ASP A 175 6.79 17.80 -19.62
C ASP A 175 6.40 17.66 -18.13
N CYS A 176 6.78 16.53 -17.52
CA CYS A 176 6.43 16.24 -16.13
C CYS A 176 7.12 17.17 -15.13
N ASP A 177 8.30 17.70 -15.46
CA ASP A 177 9.04 18.59 -14.57
C ASP A 177 8.42 19.98 -14.59
N GLU A 178 8.12 20.51 -15.78
CA GLU A 178 7.40 21.77 -15.92
C GLU A 178 6.02 21.74 -15.25
N PHE A 179 5.31 20.63 -15.41
CA PHE A 179 4.01 20.45 -14.76
C PHE A 179 4.12 20.39 -13.24
N PHE A 180 5.12 19.71 -12.71
CA PHE A 180 5.39 19.66 -11.27
C PHE A 180 5.67 21.06 -10.71
N GLU A 181 6.55 21.81 -11.35
CA GLU A 181 6.88 23.19 -10.95
C GLU A 181 5.63 24.10 -10.99
N ALA A 182 4.82 23.98 -12.03
CA ALA A 182 3.58 24.72 -12.13
C ALA A 182 2.59 24.40 -11.00
N CYS A 183 2.51 23.14 -10.58
CA CYS A 183 1.70 22.72 -9.43
C CYS A 183 2.26 23.29 -8.12
N MET A 184 3.56 23.18 -7.89
CA MET A 184 4.21 23.69 -6.68
C MET A 184 4.04 25.20 -6.55
N ASN A 185 4.16 25.95 -7.65
CA ASN A 185 3.95 27.40 -7.69
C ASN A 185 2.49 27.80 -7.37
N LYS A 186 1.57 26.85 -7.45
CA LYS A 186 0.15 27.02 -7.08
C LYS A 186 -0.20 26.41 -5.72
N ASN A 187 0.80 26.02 -4.93
CA ASN A 187 0.68 25.34 -3.64
C ASN A 187 -0.06 23.99 -3.75
N VAL A 188 0.09 23.27 -4.88
CA VAL A 188 -0.44 21.93 -5.08
C VAL A 188 0.74 20.95 -5.08
N GLY A 189 0.84 20.14 -4.02
CA GLY A 189 1.85 19.09 -3.92
C GLY A 189 1.43 17.86 -4.72
N ILE A 190 2.29 17.44 -5.65
CA ILE A 190 2.16 16.17 -6.38
C ILE A 190 3.48 15.39 -6.28
N ILE A 191 3.44 14.09 -6.59
CA ILE A 191 4.64 13.24 -6.64
C ILE A 191 4.86 12.83 -8.09
N LYS A 192 6.03 13.13 -8.64
CA LYS A 192 6.41 12.73 -10.00
C LYS A 192 6.69 11.22 -10.05
N CYS A 193 6.27 10.55 -11.12
CA CYS A 193 6.51 9.12 -11.29
C CYS A 193 8.02 8.81 -11.45
N CYS A 194 8.78 9.66 -12.08
CA CYS A 194 10.23 9.51 -12.23
C CYS A 194 10.99 9.46 -10.88
N LEU A 195 10.43 10.00 -9.80
CA LEU A 195 10.98 9.86 -8.45
C LEU A 195 10.64 8.51 -7.79
N LEU A 196 9.68 7.76 -8.34
CA LEU A 196 9.20 6.49 -7.83
C LEU A 196 9.73 5.30 -8.65
N TYR A 197 10.21 5.57 -9.84
CA TYR A 197 10.80 4.62 -10.78
C TYR A 197 12.22 5.09 -11.10
N THR A 198 13.19 4.55 -10.42
CA THR A 198 14.55 4.63 -10.89
C THR A 198 14.71 3.55 -11.95
N SER A 199 15.15 3.93 -13.16
CA SER A 199 15.46 3.03 -14.27
C SER A 199 16.48 1.94 -13.90
N ASP A 200 17.15 2.08 -12.78
CA ASP A 200 18.18 1.18 -12.27
C ASP A 200 17.63 -0.02 -11.48
N ALA A 201 16.31 -0.15 -11.35
CA ALA A 201 15.68 -1.33 -10.70
C ALA A 201 15.41 -2.48 -11.69
N ALA A 202 15.77 -2.33 -12.96
CA ALA A 202 15.53 -3.30 -14.04
C ALA A 202 16.80 -3.92 -14.64
N ASP A 203 18.01 -3.58 -14.15
CA ASP A 203 19.28 -4.21 -14.55
C ASP A 203 19.76 -5.28 -13.56
#